data_e74f6225387a3f37042eac86bf707e2e
#
_entry.id   e74f6225387a3f37042eac86bf707e2e
#
_cell.length_a   1.000
_cell.length_b   1.000
_cell.length_c   1.000
_cell.angle_alpha   90.00
_cell.angle_beta   90.00
_cell.angle_gamma   90.00
#
_symmetry.space_group_name_H-M   'P 1'
#
loop_
_entity.id
_entity.type
_entity.pdbx_description
1 polymer ?
#
loop_
_entity_poly.entity_id
_entity_poly.type
_entity_poly.pdbx_seq_one_letter_code
_entity_poly.pdbx_strand_id
1 'polypeptide(L)'
;MKLWRLTRAPFVALDGKGAELFGARYAPPGHPVVSLASEAGLAVLVALRYQPPDLAGIPDDFVLGWTESDVTPERVPDPDEATIRACVGEWLESRRSLLAAIRSRVLPEADVIYLNPRHPDATRVPPLTTRPFSFAECLHTPPMLASFKGMT
;
A
#
# COMPACT_ATOMS: atom_id res chain seq x y z
N MET A 1 -5.24 12.90 -8.83
CA MET A 1 -5.62 11.73 -8.01
C MET A 1 -4.70 11.65 -6.81
N LYS A 2 -5.29 11.55 -5.62
CA LYS A 2 -4.51 11.28 -4.41
C LYS A 2 -4.12 9.82 -4.33
N LEU A 3 -2.90 9.58 -3.88
CA LEU A 3 -2.34 8.26 -3.66
C LEU A 3 -1.91 8.17 -2.19
N TRP A 4 -2.31 7.09 -1.52
CA TRP A 4 -2.16 6.95 -0.08
C TRP A 4 -1.20 5.82 0.27
N ARG A 5 -0.48 5.98 1.37
CA ARG A 5 0.42 4.97 1.88
C ARG A 5 0.47 5.04 3.41
N LEU A 6 0.32 3.90 4.06
CA LEU A 6 0.59 3.78 5.48
C LEU A 6 1.89 3.03 5.66
N THR A 7 2.87 3.66 6.29
CA THR A 7 4.21 3.09 6.47
C THR A 7 4.85 3.63 7.73
N ARG A 8 5.96 3.06 8.11
CA ARG A 8 6.76 3.58 9.23
C ARG A 8 7.51 4.83 8.79
N ALA A 9 7.70 5.77 9.72
CA ALA A 9 8.35 7.06 9.44
C ALA A 9 9.70 6.96 8.71
N PRO A 10 10.58 5.98 9.00
CA PRO A 10 11.85 5.87 8.28
C PRO A 10 11.72 5.46 6.80
N PHE A 11 10.54 5.00 6.37
CA PHE A 11 10.34 4.42 5.03
C PHE A 11 9.39 5.23 4.15
N VAL A 12 9.35 6.55 4.36
CA VAL A 12 8.44 7.43 3.61
C VAL A 12 8.92 7.77 2.20
N ALA A 13 10.17 7.48 1.86
CA ALA A 13 10.70 7.76 0.54
C ALA A 13 10.00 6.91 -0.53
N LEU A 14 9.70 7.52 -1.68
CA LEU A 14 9.07 6.85 -2.81
C LEU A 14 10.12 6.18 -3.72
N ASP A 15 11.04 5.44 -3.14
CA ASP A 15 12.15 4.79 -3.83
C ASP A 15 11.98 3.28 -4.03
N GLY A 16 10.97 2.69 -3.41
CA GLY A 16 10.70 1.26 -3.55
C GLY A 16 11.74 0.34 -2.90
N LYS A 17 12.57 0.86 -2.03
CA LYS A 17 13.70 0.11 -1.46
C LYS A 17 13.26 -1.07 -0.60
N GLY A 18 12.16 -0.94 0.13
CA GLY A 18 11.62 -2.04 0.92
C GLY A 18 11.22 -3.24 0.04
N ALA A 19 10.52 -2.99 -1.05
CA ALA A 19 10.14 -4.03 -1.99
C ALA A 19 11.33 -4.61 -2.74
N GLU A 20 12.34 -3.79 -3.05
CA GLU A 20 13.59 -4.30 -3.67
C GLU A 20 14.29 -5.30 -2.77
N LEU A 21 14.32 -5.07 -1.47
CA LEU A 21 14.97 -5.95 -0.51
C LEU A 21 14.13 -7.17 -0.15
N PHE A 22 12.84 -6.98 0.10
CA PHE A 22 11.97 -8.01 0.69
C PHE A 22 10.88 -8.52 -0.25
N GLY A 23 10.72 -7.91 -1.41
CA GLY A 23 9.61 -8.19 -2.31
C GLY A 23 8.34 -7.45 -1.94
N ALA A 24 7.37 -7.48 -2.84
CA ALA A 24 6.00 -7.03 -2.64
C ALA A 24 5.06 -8.18 -2.98
N ARG A 25 3.76 -8.00 -2.72
CA ARG A 25 2.78 -9.09 -2.97
C ARG A 25 2.86 -9.65 -4.38
N TYR A 26 3.03 -8.77 -5.37
CA TYR A 26 3.03 -9.14 -6.78
C TYR A 26 4.38 -8.97 -7.47
N ALA A 27 5.45 -8.74 -6.70
CA ALA A 27 6.79 -8.59 -7.23
C ALA A 27 7.80 -9.30 -6.34
N PRO A 28 8.71 -10.12 -6.91
CA PRO A 28 9.76 -10.77 -6.13
C PRO A 28 10.81 -9.73 -5.68
N PRO A 29 11.67 -10.08 -4.71
CA PRO A 29 12.84 -9.26 -4.38
C PRO A 29 13.69 -8.94 -5.61
N GLY A 30 14.35 -7.80 -5.60
CA GLY A 30 15.21 -7.35 -6.70
C GLY A 30 14.59 -6.25 -7.57
N HIS A 31 13.30 -5.97 -7.40
CA HIS A 31 12.60 -4.93 -8.16
C HIS A 31 12.06 -3.87 -7.20
N PRO A 32 12.54 -2.61 -7.29
CA PRO A 32 11.93 -1.54 -6.50
C PRO A 32 10.54 -1.24 -7.03
N VAL A 33 9.58 -1.16 -6.13
CA VAL A 33 8.20 -0.77 -6.42
C VAL A 33 7.61 -0.14 -5.16
N VAL A 34 6.81 0.93 -5.34
CA VAL A 34 6.12 1.57 -4.23
C VAL A 34 4.65 1.17 -4.27
N SER A 35 4.15 0.58 -3.20
CA SER A 35 2.75 0.23 -3.07
C SER A 35 1.98 1.39 -2.44
N LEU A 36 1.06 1.93 -3.20
CA LEU A 36 0.16 3.00 -2.79
C LEU A 36 -1.29 2.48 -2.88
N ALA A 37 -2.23 3.27 -2.40
CA ALA A 37 -3.64 2.92 -2.47
C ALA A 37 -4.45 4.10 -3.02
N SER A 38 -5.54 3.80 -3.72
CA SER A 38 -6.46 4.81 -4.25
C SER A 38 -7.28 5.50 -3.17
N GLU A 39 -7.35 4.92 -1.98
CA GLU A 39 -8.09 5.44 -0.83
C GLU A 39 -7.31 5.25 0.46
N ALA A 40 -7.47 6.19 1.40
CA ALA A 40 -6.80 6.13 2.69
C ALA A 40 -7.15 4.85 3.48
N GLY A 41 -8.43 4.47 3.49
CA GLY A 41 -8.88 3.27 4.19
C GLY A 41 -8.23 2.00 3.66
N LEU A 42 -8.03 1.89 2.35
CA LEU A 42 -7.33 0.75 1.77
C LEU A 42 -5.86 0.73 2.20
N ALA A 43 -5.19 1.87 2.26
CA ALA A 43 -3.81 1.93 2.74
C ALA A 43 -3.69 1.39 4.17
N VAL A 44 -4.65 1.71 5.03
CA VAL A 44 -4.71 1.18 6.40
C VAL A 44 -4.91 -0.34 6.38
N LEU A 45 -5.86 -0.85 5.60
CA LEU A 45 -6.13 -2.29 5.52
C LEU A 45 -4.93 -3.07 5.00
N VAL A 46 -4.25 -2.56 3.98
CA VAL A 46 -3.06 -3.21 3.42
C VAL A 46 -1.95 -3.29 4.47
N ALA A 47 -1.69 -2.20 5.17
CA ALA A 47 -0.65 -2.19 6.21
C ALA A 47 -1.02 -3.10 7.40
N LEU A 48 -2.30 -3.11 7.79
CA LEU A 48 -2.78 -3.91 8.91
C LEU A 48 -2.57 -5.42 8.69
N ARG A 49 -2.64 -5.89 7.46
CA ARG A 49 -2.44 -7.32 7.12
C ARG A 49 -1.04 -7.82 7.45
N TYR A 50 -0.06 -6.95 7.51
CA TYR A 50 1.33 -7.29 7.81
C TYR A 50 1.70 -7.05 9.28
N GLN A 51 0.74 -6.66 10.12
CA GLN A 51 1.01 -6.42 11.52
C GLN A 51 0.80 -7.68 12.36
N PRO A 52 1.52 -7.83 13.49
CA PRO A 52 1.27 -8.92 14.42
C PRO A 52 -0.14 -8.83 15.01
N PRO A 53 -0.76 -9.97 15.37
CA PRO A 53 -2.10 -9.95 15.99
C PRO A 53 -2.15 -9.21 17.33
N ASP A 54 -1.02 -9.13 18.04
CA ASP A 54 -0.90 -8.44 19.29
C ASP A 54 -0.54 -6.97 19.07
N LEU A 55 -1.40 -6.05 19.52
CA LEU A 55 -1.17 -4.61 19.42
C LEU A 55 0.13 -4.14 20.06
N ALA A 56 0.57 -4.79 21.14
CA ALA A 56 1.81 -4.44 21.82
C ALA A 56 3.05 -4.64 20.95
N GLY A 57 2.96 -5.49 19.93
CA GLY A 57 4.05 -5.74 18.99
C GLY A 57 4.09 -4.77 17.81
N ILE A 58 3.11 -3.88 17.67
CA ILE A 58 3.05 -2.93 16.55
C ILE A 58 3.91 -1.70 16.88
N PRO A 59 4.88 -1.31 16.03
CA PRO A 59 5.62 -0.08 16.23
C PRO A 59 4.71 1.15 16.30
N ASP A 60 5.12 2.17 17.04
CA ASP A 60 4.36 3.41 17.24
C ASP A 60 4.75 4.55 16.30
N ASP A 61 5.61 4.29 15.33
CA ASP A 61 6.15 5.27 14.40
C ASP A 61 5.47 5.25 13.02
N PHE A 62 4.24 4.72 12.93
CA PHE A 62 3.48 4.73 11.69
C PHE A 62 3.01 6.13 11.31
N VAL A 63 3.03 6.39 10.02
CA VAL A 63 2.50 7.62 9.43
C VAL A 63 1.58 7.28 8.25
N LEU A 64 0.50 8.03 8.14
CA LEU A 64 -0.34 8.01 6.93
C LEU A 64 0.15 9.12 6.01
N GLY A 65 0.58 8.74 4.83
CA GLY A 65 1.09 9.65 3.84
C GLY A 65 0.23 9.73 2.59
N TRP A 66 0.32 10.84 1.88
CA TRP A 66 -0.35 11.01 0.59
C TRP A 66 0.48 11.87 -0.34
N THR A 67 0.29 11.63 -1.63
CA THR A 67 0.83 12.43 -2.72
C THR A 67 -0.23 12.57 -3.81
N GLU A 68 0.07 13.28 -4.87
CA GLU A 68 -0.85 13.44 -5.99
C GLU A 68 -0.14 13.16 -7.32
N SER A 69 -0.89 12.64 -8.28
CA SER A 69 -0.42 12.46 -9.65
C SER A 69 -1.58 12.66 -10.62
N ASP A 70 -1.27 13.27 -11.76
CA ASP A 70 -2.22 13.44 -12.88
C ASP A 70 -2.22 12.22 -13.81
N VAL A 71 -1.30 11.29 -13.62
CA VAL A 71 -1.15 10.12 -14.48
C VAL A 71 -2.30 9.15 -14.22
N THR A 72 -2.95 8.69 -15.30
CA THR A 72 -3.94 7.62 -15.22
C THR A 72 -3.20 6.29 -15.09
N PRO A 73 -3.43 5.52 -14.03
CA PRO A 73 -2.79 4.22 -13.88
C PRO A 73 -3.17 3.26 -15.00
N GLU A 74 -2.20 2.44 -15.42
CA GLU A 74 -2.46 1.33 -16.31
C GLU A 74 -3.19 0.23 -15.55
N ARG A 75 -4.33 -0.25 -16.06
CA ARG A 75 -5.10 -1.31 -15.41
C ARG A 75 -4.42 -2.66 -15.60
N VAL A 76 -4.11 -3.36 -14.53
CA VAL A 76 -3.60 -4.72 -14.56
C VAL A 76 -4.78 -5.69 -14.59
N PRO A 77 -4.83 -6.64 -15.55
CA PRO A 77 -5.83 -7.71 -15.51
C PRO A 77 -5.72 -8.53 -14.23
N ASP A 78 -6.86 -8.92 -13.64
CA ASP A 78 -6.86 -9.56 -12.33
C ASP A 78 -7.65 -10.89 -12.26
N PRO A 79 -7.55 -11.80 -13.26
CA PRO A 79 -8.26 -13.08 -13.19
C PRO A 79 -7.75 -13.99 -12.08
N ASP A 80 -6.44 -13.97 -11.82
CA ASP A 80 -5.79 -14.76 -10.78
C ASP A 80 -4.46 -14.13 -10.37
N GLU A 81 -3.90 -14.57 -9.25
CA GLU A 81 -2.68 -14.01 -8.70
C GLU A 81 -1.46 -14.25 -9.60
N ALA A 82 -1.38 -15.39 -10.25
CA ALA A 82 -0.26 -15.71 -11.14
C ALA A 82 -0.22 -14.75 -12.34
N THR A 83 -1.38 -14.45 -12.93
CA THR A 83 -1.50 -13.49 -14.03
C THR A 83 -1.11 -12.08 -13.57
N ILE A 84 -1.58 -11.66 -12.40
CA ILE A 84 -1.21 -10.35 -11.85
C ILE A 84 0.30 -10.26 -11.67
N ARG A 85 0.95 -11.26 -11.10
CA ARG A 85 2.40 -11.29 -10.90
C ARG A 85 3.17 -11.19 -12.21
N ALA A 86 2.73 -11.93 -13.23
CA ALA A 86 3.36 -11.89 -14.55
C ALA A 86 3.22 -10.51 -15.20
N CYS A 87 2.03 -9.92 -15.14
CA CYS A 87 1.77 -8.60 -15.70
C CYS A 87 2.56 -7.50 -14.97
N VAL A 88 2.63 -7.55 -13.65
CA VAL A 88 3.39 -6.59 -12.85
C VAL A 88 4.88 -6.70 -13.15
N GLY A 89 5.41 -7.92 -13.25
CA GLY A 89 6.82 -8.14 -13.61
C GLY A 89 7.19 -7.54 -14.96
N GLU A 90 6.37 -7.78 -15.98
CA GLU A 90 6.55 -7.21 -17.30
C GLU A 90 6.46 -5.68 -17.28
N TRP A 91 5.45 -5.15 -16.56
CA TRP A 91 5.27 -3.72 -16.43
C TRP A 91 6.48 -3.05 -15.76
N LEU A 92 7.01 -3.64 -14.69
CA LEU A 92 8.19 -3.11 -13.99
C LEU A 92 9.43 -3.09 -14.91
N GLU A 93 9.66 -4.16 -15.65
CA GLU A 93 10.82 -4.24 -16.55
C GLU A 93 10.71 -3.31 -17.75
N SER A 94 9.51 -3.19 -18.31
CA SER A 94 9.29 -2.35 -19.50
C SER A 94 9.40 -0.87 -19.24
N ARG A 95 9.12 -0.42 -17.99
CA ARG A 95 9.07 1.00 -17.61
C ARG A 95 8.16 1.84 -18.51
N ARG A 96 7.12 1.22 -19.11
CA ARG A 96 6.25 1.88 -20.09
C ARG A 96 5.30 2.90 -19.48
N SER A 97 4.94 2.73 -18.21
CA SER A 97 4.09 3.68 -17.51
C SER A 97 4.49 3.81 -16.05
N LEU A 98 4.14 4.94 -15.44
CA LEU A 98 4.54 5.27 -14.07
C LEU A 98 3.75 4.48 -13.04
N LEU A 99 2.45 4.30 -13.26
CA LEU A 99 1.51 3.74 -12.29
C LEU A 99 0.76 2.54 -12.88
N ALA A 100 0.56 1.52 -12.06
CA ALA A 100 -0.28 0.36 -12.39
C ALA A 100 -1.35 0.18 -11.30
N ALA A 101 -2.60 -0.02 -11.71
CA ALA A 101 -3.72 -0.22 -10.81
C ALA A 101 -4.10 -1.70 -10.76
N ILE A 102 -4.12 -2.25 -9.56
CA ILE A 102 -4.50 -3.63 -9.28
C ILE A 102 -5.72 -3.59 -8.35
N ARG A 103 -6.81 -4.21 -8.74
CA ARG A 103 -8.00 -4.27 -7.90
C ARG A 103 -7.68 -4.93 -6.56
N SER A 104 -8.07 -4.29 -5.46
CA SER A 104 -7.88 -4.84 -4.13
C SER A 104 -8.75 -6.09 -3.92
N ARG A 105 -8.15 -7.12 -3.33
CA ARG A 105 -8.89 -8.34 -2.98
C ARG A 105 -9.77 -8.16 -1.76
N VAL A 106 -9.35 -7.32 -0.82
CA VAL A 106 -10.10 -7.09 0.42
C VAL A 106 -11.12 -5.97 0.31
N LEU A 107 -10.95 -5.07 -0.68
CA LEU A 107 -11.85 -3.95 -0.93
C LEU A 107 -11.93 -3.71 -2.43
N PRO A 108 -12.75 -4.53 -3.17
CA PRO A 108 -12.76 -4.48 -4.64
C PRO A 108 -13.20 -3.13 -5.22
N GLU A 109 -13.78 -2.26 -4.41
CA GLU A 109 -14.18 -0.90 -4.77
C GLU A 109 -12.99 0.04 -4.91
N ALA A 110 -11.81 -0.39 -4.48
CA ALA A 110 -10.58 0.40 -4.48
C ALA A 110 -9.42 -0.37 -5.12
N ASP A 111 -8.36 0.35 -5.46
CA ASP A 111 -7.20 -0.21 -6.13
C ASP A 111 -5.94 -0.04 -5.28
N VAL A 112 -5.09 -1.06 -5.30
CA VAL A 112 -3.68 -0.91 -4.99
C VAL A 112 -3.01 -0.29 -6.22
N ILE A 113 -2.26 0.78 -6.01
CA ILE A 113 -1.58 1.49 -7.09
C ILE A 113 -0.08 1.30 -6.90
N TYR A 114 0.54 0.61 -7.84
CA TYR A 114 1.99 0.47 -7.85
C TYR A 114 2.63 1.62 -8.62
N LEU A 115 3.66 2.21 -8.04
CA LEU A 115 4.50 3.22 -8.68
C LEU A 115 5.85 2.59 -9.00
N ASN A 116 6.29 2.72 -10.25
CA ASN A 116 7.61 2.26 -10.66
C ASN A 116 8.64 3.38 -10.47
N PRO A 117 9.48 3.32 -9.44
CA PRO A 117 10.45 4.39 -9.18
C PRO A 117 11.53 4.50 -10.25
N ARG A 118 11.67 3.51 -11.12
CA ARG A 118 12.61 3.54 -12.25
C ARG A 118 12.02 4.20 -13.50
N HIS A 119 10.73 4.54 -13.49
CA HIS A 119 10.14 5.27 -14.60
C HIS A 119 10.66 6.72 -14.61
N PRO A 120 10.93 7.31 -15.81
CA PRO A 120 11.45 8.68 -15.90
C PRO A 120 10.62 9.73 -15.18
N ASP A 121 9.29 9.57 -15.14
CA ASP A 121 8.37 10.51 -14.49
C ASP A 121 8.24 10.32 -12.99
N ALA A 122 8.91 9.34 -12.40
CA ALA A 122 8.86 9.11 -10.96
C ALA A 122 9.37 10.33 -10.17
N THR A 123 10.33 11.06 -10.72
CA THR A 123 10.87 12.27 -10.08
C THR A 123 9.87 13.43 -10.01
N ARG A 124 8.79 13.36 -10.79
CA ARG A 124 7.72 14.37 -10.80
C ARG A 124 6.68 14.14 -9.73
N VAL A 125 6.66 12.96 -9.12
CA VAL A 125 5.73 12.66 -8.03
C VAL A 125 6.24 13.35 -6.76
N PRO A 126 5.43 14.23 -6.14
CA PRO A 126 5.86 14.89 -4.91
C PRO A 126 6.12 13.90 -3.79
N PRO A 127 7.02 14.19 -2.87
CA PRO A 127 7.18 13.40 -1.67
C PRO A 127 5.88 13.31 -0.86
N LEU A 128 5.74 12.26 -0.06
CA LEU A 128 4.56 12.10 0.78
C LEU A 128 4.44 13.26 1.79
N THR A 129 3.26 13.84 1.86
CA THR A 129 2.84 14.61 3.04
C THR A 129 2.35 13.60 4.05
N THR A 130 2.78 13.71 5.30
CA THR A 130 2.50 12.69 6.31
C THR A 130 1.89 13.28 7.57
N ARG A 131 1.13 12.42 8.29
CA ARG A 131 0.71 12.67 9.65
C ARG A 131 0.90 11.42 10.50
N PRO A 132 1.07 11.54 11.81
CA PRO A 132 1.10 10.36 12.68
C PRO A 132 -0.17 9.53 12.56
N PHE A 133 -0.01 8.21 12.66
CA PHE A 133 -1.14 7.27 12.62
C PHE A 133 -0.98 6.24 13.74
N SER A 134 -2.08 5.91 14.43
CA SER A 134 -2.09 4.93 15.51
C SER A 134 -3.04 3.78 15.19
N PHE A 135 -2.51 2.57 15.08
CA PHE A 135 -3.33 1.37 15.01
C PHE A 135 -4.11 1.13 16.30
N ALA A 136 -3.55 1.52 17.45
CA ALA A 136 -4.23 1.39 18.73
C ALA A 136 -5.54 2.17 18.76
N GLU A 137 -5.58 3.36 18.17
CA GLU A 137 -6.82 4.13 18.05
C GLU A 137 -7.83 3.44 17.13
N CYS A 138 -7.38 2.83 16.04
CA CYS A 138 -8.25 2.11 15.12
C CYS A 138 -8.86 0.85 15.74
N LEU A 139 -8.12 0.22 16.63
CA LEU A 139 -8.49 -1.05 17.27
C LEU A 139 -9.00 -0.86 18.70
N HIS A 140 -9.43 0.36 19.01
CA HIS A 140 -10.01 0.70 20.31
C HIS A 140 -11.23 -0.17 20.58
N THR A 141 -11.27 -0.76 21.79
CA THR A 141 -12.41 -1.58 22.21
C THR A 141 -13.56 -0.67 22.64
N PRO A 142 -14.69 -0.67 21.90
CA PRO A 142 -15.85 0.13 22.30
C PRO A 142 -16.45 -0.41 23.61
N PRO A 143 -17.06 0.46 24.44
CA PRO A 143 -17.61 0.05 25.74
C PRO A 143 -18.62 -1.09 25.67
N MET A 144 -19.40 -1.18 24.57
CA MET A 144 -20.42 -2.20 24.39
C MET A 144 -19.87 -3.57 23.97
N LEU A 145 -18.58 -3.70 23.66
CA LEU A 145 -18.01 -4.96 23.19
C LEU A 145 -18.09 -6.06 24.26
N ALA A 146 -17.92 -5.72 25.53
CA ALA A 146 -18.06 -6.67 26.61
C ALA A 146 -19.49 -7.25 26.70
N SER A 147 -20.50 -6.42 26.42
CA SER A 147 -21.89 -6.87 26.37
C SER A 147 -22.14 -7.83 25.21
N PHE A 148 -21.58 -7.56 24.03
CA PHE A 148 -21.69 -8.46 22.90
C PHE A 148 -21.01 -9.81 23.18
N LYS A 149 -19.87 -9.82 23.82
CA LYS A 149 -19.19 -11.07 24.20
C LYS A 149 -20.02 -11.92 25.15
N GLY A 150 -20.82 -11.30 26.05
CA GLY A 150 -21.70 -11.99 26.94
C GLY A 150 -22.94 -12.60 26.25
N MET A 151 -23.22 -12.23 25.02
CA MET A 151 -24.36 -12.73 24.24
C MET A 151 -24.03 -13.96 23.40
N THR A 152 -22.78 -14.35 23.33
CA THR A 152 -22.35 -15.55 22.64
C THR A 152 -22.13 -16.71 23.60
#